data_25f2710122c696d49dcf859023725f75
#
_entry.id   25f2710122c696d49dcf859023725f75
#
_cell.length_a   1.000
_cell.length_b   1.000
_cell.length_c   1.000
_cell.angle_alpha   90.00
_cell.angle_beta   90.00
_cell.angle_gamma   90.00
#
_symmetry.space_group_name_H-M   'P 1'
#
loop_
_entity.id
_entity.type
_entity.pdbx_description
1 polymer ?
#
loop_
_entity_poly.entity_id
_entity_poly.type
_entity_poly.pdbx_seq_one_letter_code
_entity_poly.pdbx_strand_id
1 'polypeptide(L)'
;GAAPGKSYRSYGQLEAEYRIGRNMLLEGDLLSVYSRVFADTGENGVMMPVKNPMSGTGLRWKPLRDQIFFLAVEQQLPLNGQNGASDTMLRASASFFNGGKYSDEWHPNGSGWFAQNLYLDAAQYIRQDIQAWTADYRVSWHQKVANGQTIEPYAHVQDNGYRDKGTQGAQLGGVGVRWNIWTGETHYDAWPHKVSLGVEYQHTFKAINQRNGERNNAFLTIGVHW
;
A
#
# COMPACT_ATOMS: atom_id res chain seq x y z
N GLY A 1 -10.11 -37.55 5.41
CA GLY A 1 -9.25 -36.45 4.98
C GLY A 1 -9.83 -35.16 5.51
N ALA A 2 -9.09 -34.43 6.33
CA ALA A 2 -9.48 -33.09 6.75
C ALA A 2 -9.48 -32.19 5.51
N ALA A 3 -10.53 -31.39 5.33
CA ALA A 3 -10.56 -30.36 4.30
C ALA A 3 -9.38 -29.42 4.51
N PRO A 4 -8.68 -29.01 3.45
CA PRO A 4 -7.61 -28.03 3.58
C PRO A 4 -8.19 -26.77 4.24
N GLY A 5 -7.66 -26.40 5.39
CA GLY A 5 -8.11 -25.23 6.12
C GLY A 5 -7.87 -23.98 5.29
N LYS A 6 -8.93 -23.23 5.01
CA LYS A 6 -8.79 -21.93 4.37
C LYS A 6 -8.01 -21.01 5.30
N SER A 7 -6.86 -20.51 4.87
CA SER A 7 -6.13 -19.50 5.62
C SER A 7 -6.68 -18.12 5.28
N TYR A 8 -7.05 -17.36 6.31
CA TYR A 8 -7.42 -15.96 6.17
C TYR A 8 -6.29 -15.12 6.74
N ARG A 9 -5.84 -14.14 5.98
CA ARG A 9 -4.86 -13.16 6.43
C ARG A 9 -5.49 -11.78 6.34
N SER A 10 -5.37 -10.99 7.39
CA SER A 10 -5.77 -9.59 7.38
C SER A 10 -4.63 -8.71 7.88
N TYR A 11 -4.53 -7.55 7.29
CA TYR A 11 -3.58 -6.50 7.66
C TYR A 11 -4.36 -5.22 7.91
N GLY A 12 -4.02 -4.51 8.97
CA GLY A 12 -4.57 -3.21 9.29
C GLY A 12 -3.49 -2.23 9.67
N GLN A 13 -3.65 -0.98 9.25
CA GLN A 13 -2.75 0.11 9.57
C GLN A 13 -3.54 1.39 9.83
N LEU A 14 -3.14 2.13 10.86
CA LEU A 14 -3.55 3.50 11.11
C LEU A 14 -2.28 4.35 11.16
N GLU A 15 -2.22 5.42 10.36
CA GLU A 15 -1.08 6.34 10.29
C GLU A 15 -1.56 7.77 10.48
N ALA A 16 -0.80 8.54 11.23
CA ALA A 16 -0.92 9.98 11.36
C ALA A 16 0.40 10.62 10.95
N GLU A 17 0.35 11.68 10.15
CA GLU A 17 1.51 12.41 9.66
C GLU A 17 1.34 13.91 9.95
N TYR A 18 2.42 14.54 10.43
CA TYR A 18 2.51 15.97 10.68
C TYR A 18 3.67 16.56 9.88
N ARG A 19 3.39 17.59 9.09
CA ARG A 19 4.39 18.32 8.30
C ARG A 19 5.19 19.25 9.18
N ILE A 20 6.50 19.04 9.27
CA ILE A 20 7.42 19.88 10.04
C ILE A 20 7.77 21.15 9.26
N GLY A 21 8.09 21.02 7.97
CA GLY A 21 8.48 22.16 7.15
C GLY A 21 8.65 21.83 5.67
N ARG A 22 8.77 22.89 4.88
CA ARG A 22 9.09 22.87 3.46
C ARG A 22 10.39 23.63 3.22
N ASN A 23 11.10 23.33 2.13
CA ASN A 23 12.38 23.97 1.73
C ASN A 23 13.43 23.90 2.86
N MET A 24 13.50 22.78 3.58
CA MET A 24 14.39 22.65 4.72
C MET A 24 15.79 22.19 4.30
N LEU A 25 15.88 21.28 3.36
CA LEU A 25 17.14 20.70 2.86
C LEU A 25 17.33 21.02 1.37
N LEU A 26 16.26 21.00 0.58
CA LEU A 26 16.23 21.32 -0.84
C LEU A 26 15.03 22.20 -1.16
N GLU A 27 15.13 22.99 -2.25
CA GLU A 27 14.00 23.77 -2.72
C GLU A 27 12.84 22.85 -3.16
N GLY A 28 11.67 23.10 -2.60
CA GLY A 28 10.46 22.32 -2.88
C GLY A 28 10.30 21.03 -2.06
N ASP A 29 11.27 20.70 -1.20
CA ASP A 29 11.19 19.52 -0.35
C ASP A 29 10.12 19.66 0.74
N LEU A 30 9.76 18.52 1.31
CA LEU A 30 8.86 18.41 2.45
C LEU A 30 9.42 17.43 3.47
N LEU A 31 9.55 17.87 4.72
CA LEU A 31 9.89 17.04 5.86
C LEU A 31 8.67 16.86 6.76
N SER A 32 8.39 15.63 7.15
CA SER A 32 7.31 15.29 8.08
C SER A 32 7.77 14.28 9.13
N VAL A 33 7.07 14.30 10.27
CA VAL A 33 7.09 13.23 11.26
C VAL A 33 5.82 12.43 11.13
N TYR A 34 5.90 11.11 11.22
CA TYR A 34 4.73 10.26 11.21
C TYR A 34 4.79 9.22 12.32
N SER A 35 3.61 8.75 12.70
CA SER A 35 3.46 7.62 13.60
C SER A 35 2.37 6.71 13.08
N ARG A 36 2.59 5.40 13.16
CA ARG A 36 1.63 4.39 12.73
C ARG A 36 1.54 3.23 13.72
N VAL A 37 0.36 2.64 13.75
CA VAL A 37 0.13 1.36 14.38
C VAL A 37 -0.32 0.40 13.29
N PHE A 38 0.27 -0.77 13.24
CA PHE A 38 -0.07 -1.77 12.25
C PHE A 38 -0.06 -3.16 12.86
N ALA A 39 -0.82 -4.04 12.26
CA ALA A 39 -0.98 -5.39 12.75
C ALA A 39 -1.34 -6.36 11.63
N ASP A 40 -0.89 -7.60 11.78
CA ASP A 40 -1.14 -8.71 10.87
C ASP A 40 -1.70 -9.88 11.66
N THR A 41 -2.70 -10.56 11.15
CA THR A 41 -3.29 -11.73 11.82
C THR A 41 -2.47 -13.01 11.63
N GLY A 42 -1.43 -13.02 10.80
CA GLY A 42 -0.64 -14.22 10.49
C GLY A 42 -1.41 -15.31 9.73
N GLU A 43 -0.74 -16.42 9.45
CA GLU A 43 -1.20 -17.44 8.50
C GLU A 43 -2.35 -18.34 9.02
N ASN A 44 -2.75 -18.28 10.26
CA ASN A 44 -3.78 -19.16 10.85
C ASN A 44 -5.01 -18.37 11.27
N GLY A 45 -5.58 -17.64 10.31
CA GLY A 45 -6.70 -16.74 10.47
C GLY A 45 -7.94 -17.32 11.17
N VAL A 46 -7.91 -17.32 12.47
CA VAL A 46 -9.11 -17.11 13.26
C VAL A 46 -9.28 -15.60 13.38
N MET A 47 -10.46 -15.08 13.10
CA MET A 47 -10.82 -13.70 13.34
C MET A 47 -10.53 -13.36 14.81
N MET A 48 -9.36 -12.68 15.05
CA MET A 48 -8.88 -12.29 16.38
C MET A 48 -8.23 -13.41 17.22
N PRO A 49 -7.14 -13.14 17.90
CA PRO A 49 -6.56 -11.82 18.20
C PRO A 49 -5.47 -11.41 17.22
N VAL A 50 -5.34 -10.10 17.08
CA VAL A 50 -4.25 -9.44 16.36
C VAL A 50 -2.91 -9.99 16.84
N LYS A 51 -2.21 -10.70 15.96
CA LYS A 51 -0.85 -11.16 16.26
C LYS A 51 0.11 -10.05 15.85
N ASN A 52 1.10 -9.80 16.71
CA ASN A 52 2.19 -8.87 16.45
C ASN A 52 1.76 -7.42 16.14
N PRO A 53 0.98 -6.73 16.97
CA PRO A 53 0.79 -5.32 16.81
C PRO A 53 2.11 -4.58 17.02
N MET A 54 2.42 -3.69 16.07
CA MET A 54 3.63 -2.88 16.07
C MET A 54 3.25 -1.40 16.04
N SER A 55 4.05 -0.57 16.67
CA SER A 55 4.06 0.87 16.42
C SER A 55 5.33 1.24 15.67
N GLY A 56 5.22 2.22 14.78
CA GLY A 56 6.35 2.83 14.10
C GLY A 56 6.25 4.35 14.22
N THR A 57 7.35 5.00 14.55
CA THR A 57 7.47 6.46 14.55
C THR A 57 8.72 6.84 13.79
N GLY A 58 8.60 7.81 12.89
CA GLY A 58 9.69 8.12 12.02
C GLY A 58 9.64 9.51 11.39
N LEU A 59 10.70 9.80 10.65
CA LEU A 59 10.79 10.96 9.78
C LEU A 59 10.63 10.51 8.34
N ARG A 60 9.91 11.31 7.56
CA ARG A 60 9.71 11.12 6.13
C ARG A 60 10.13 12.40 5.42
N TRP A 61 11.01 12.25 4.45
CA TRP A 61 11.51 13.33 3.60
C TRP A 61 11.10 13.08 2.16
N LYS A 62 10.38 14.04 1.58
CA LYS A 62 10.01 14.08 0.17
C LYS A 62 10.89 15.12 -0.52
N PRO A 63 11.99 14.71 -1.19
CA PRO A 63 12.97 15.65 -1.76
C PRO A 63 12.47 16.39 -3.00
N LEU A 64 11.50 15.83 -3.73
CA LEU A 64 11.03 16.37 -5.01
C LEU A 64 9.58 16.81 -4.89
N ARG A 65 9.30 18.08 -5.23
CA ARG A 65 7.98 18.68 -5.12
C ARG A 65 6.92 17.92 -5.93
N ASP A 66 7.21 17.66 -7.20
CA ASP A 66 6.26 17.20 -8.20
C ASP A 66 6.33 15.66 -8.40
N GLN A 67 7.13 14.96 -7.61
CA GLN A 67 7.29 13.51 -7.66
C GLN A 67 6.82 12.89 -6.36
N ILE A 68 6.11 11.77 -6.44
CA ILE A 68 5.80 10.95 -5.27
C ILE A 68 7.00 10.03 -5.04
N PHE A 69 8.03 10.59 -4.44
CA PHE A 69 9.20 9.88 -3.98
C PHE A 69 9.50 10.33 -2.56
N PHE A 70 9.72 9.41 -1.65
CA PHE A 70 10.13 9.72 -0.31
C PHE A 70 11.15 8.74 0.25
N LEU A 71 11.97 9.25 1.16
CA LEU A 71 12.85 8.49 2.02
C LEU A 71 12.33 8.59 3.45
N ALA A 72 12.42 7.51 4.19
CA ALA A 72 11.99 7.50 5.58
C ALA A 72 12.97 6.72 6.47
N VAL A 73 13.08 7.15 7.70
CA VAL A 73 13.65 6.39 8.81
C VAL A 73 12.59 6.22 9.88
N GLU A 74 12.37 4.99 10.31
CA GLU A 74 11.31 4.63 11.24
C GLU A 74 11.88 3.74 12.35
N GLN A 75 11.56 4.08 13.60
CA GLN A 75 11.79 3.20 14.74
C GLN A 75 10.51 2.39 15.00
N GLN A 76 10.63 1.07 14.94
CA GLN A 76 9.53 0.14 15.18
C GLN A 76 9.62 -0.47 16.57
N LEU A 77 8.48 -0.56 17.26
CA LEU A 77 8.36 -1.13 18.60
C LEU A 77 7.19 -2.11 18.65
N PRO A 78 7.36 -3.33 19.22
CA PRO A 78 6.25 -4.25 19.46
C PRO A 78 5.37 -3.72 20.59
N LEU A 79 4.05 -3.81 20.42
CA LEU A 79 3.07 -3.32 21.38
C LEU A 79 2.60 -4.37 22.39
N ASN A 80 2.82 -5.65 22.13
CA ASN A 80 2.28 -6.75 22.93
C ASN A 80 3.28 -7.37 23.92
N GLY A 81 4.47 -6.82 24.07
CA GLY A 81 5.50 -7.34 24.98
C GLY A 81 6.00 -8.75 24.67
N GLN A 82 5.47 -9.41 23.67
CA GLN A 82 5.88 -10.76 23.28
C GLN A 82 6.99 -10.69 22.22
N ASN A 83 8.22 -10.93 22.65
CA ASN A 83 9.40 -11.31 21.84
C ASN A 83 9.64 -10.60 20.49
N GLY A 84 8.98 -9.49 20.22
CA GLY A 84 9.29 -8.60 19.11
C GLY A 84 10.45 -7.70 19.50
N ALA A 85 11.55 -7.79 18.81
CA ALA A 85 12.62 -6.84 19.00
C ALA A 85 12.27 -5.52 18.29
N SER A 86 12.57 -4.39 18.95
CA SER A 86 12.55 -3.09 18.27
C SER A 86 13.52 -3.10 17.09
N ASP A 87 13.19 -2.44 15.99
CA ASP A 87 14.06 -2.30 14.84
C ASP A 87 14.02 -0.89 14.27
N THR A 88 15.08 -0.52 13.61
CA THR A 88 15.13 0.70 12.79
C THR A 88 14.99 0.31 11.33
N MET A 89 14.00 0.89 10.65
CA MET A 89 13.74 0.68 9.24
C MET A 89 14.13 1.91 8.44
N LEU A 90 14.94 1.70 7.40
CA LEU A 90 15.17 2.67 6.33
C LEU A 90 14.27 2.30 5.17
N ARG A 91 13.56 3.26 4.58
CA ARG A 91 12.60 3.02 3.51
C ARG A 91 12.75 4.04 2.40
N ALA A 92 12.67 3.57 1.16
CA ALA A 92 12.53 4.39 -0.03
C ALA A 92 11.27 3.96 -0.77
N SER A 93 10.43 4.91 -1.17
CA SER A 93 9.20 4.60 -1.88
C SER A 93 8.96 5.62 -2.99
N ALA A 94 8.45 5.15 -4.12
CA ALA A 94 8.11 5.97 -5.28
C ALA A 94 6.80 5.52 -5.89
N SER A 95 6.02 6.48 -6.41
CA SER A 95 4.83 6.21 -7.19
C SER A 95 4.82 7.09 -8.44
N PHE A 96 4.72 6.44 -9.59
CA PHE A 96 4.62 7.10 -10.89
C PHE A 96 3.21 6.88 -11.42
N PHE A 97 2.45 7.95 -11.49
CA PHE A 97 1.04 7.92 -11.80
C PHE A 97 0.74 8.71 -13.08
N ASN A 98 -0.12 8.14 -13.93
CA ASN A 98 -0.66 8.81 -15.11
C ASN A 98 -2.16 8.48 -15.22
N GLY A 99 -2.98 9.48 -15.61
CA GLY A 99 -4.43 9.32 -15.74
C GLY A 99 -5.24 9.94 -14.58
N GLY A 100 -4.60 10.72 -13.73
CA GLY A 100 -5.21 11.58 -12.72
C GLY A 100 -4.13 12.45 -12.12
N LYS A 101 -4.38 13.73 -11.98
CA LYS A 101 -3.43 14.67 -11.41
C LYS A 101 -3.79 14.94 -9.95
N TYR A 102 -2.77 15.22 -9.15
CA TYR A 102 -2.91 15.79 -7.82
C TYR A 102 -3.25 17.29 -7.85
N SER A 103 -3.64 17.85 -9.00
CA SER A 103 -4.00 19.25 -9.14
C SER A 103 -5.50 19.41 -9.15
N ASP A 104 -5.98 20.41 -8.44
CA ASP A 104 -7.38 20.79 -8.31
C ASP A 104 -8.05 21.14 -9.66
N GLU A 105 -7.28 21.27 -10.73
CA GLU A 105 -7.74 21.67 -12.04
C GLU A 105 -7.99 20.50 -13.02
N TRP A 106 -7.74 19.26 -12.60
CA TRP A 106 -7.89 18.14 -13.52
C TRP A 106 -9.32 17.61 -13.56
N HIS A 107 -9.95 17.81 -14.68
CA HIS A 107 -11.26 17.23 -14.99
C HIS A 107 -11.11 16.32 -16.21
N PRO A 108 -11.38 15.01 -16.10
CA PRO A 108 -11.35 14.14 -17.26
C PRO A 108 -12.48 14.51 -18.20
N ASN A 109 -12.14 14.73 -19.47
CA ASN A 109 -13.14 14.91 -20.51
C ASN A 109 -13.86 13.58 -20.80
N GLY A 110 -15.19 13.62 -20.91
CA GLY A 110 -15.99 12.47 -21.27
C GLY A 110 -16.44 11.61 -20.06
N SER A 111 -16.96 10.42 -20.38
CA SER A 111 -17.57 9.51 -19.41
C SER A 111 -16.57 8.60 -18.68
N GLY A 112 -15.33 8.55 -19.14
CA GLY A 112 -14.29 7.71 -18.53
C GLY A 112 -12.88 8.06 -19.01
N TRP A 113 -11.88 7.48 -18.33
CA TRP A 113 -10.47 7.68 -18.64
C TRP A 113 -9.62 6.48 -18.25
N PHE A 114 -8.46 6.36 -18.89
CA PHE A 114 -7.44 5.37 -18.56
C PHE A 114 -6.49 5.94 -17.50
N ALA A 115 -6.10 5.10 -16.55
CA ALA A 115 -5.10 5.41 -15.55
C ALA A 115 -4.10 4.28 -15.39
N GLN A 116 -2.87 4.62 -15.04
CA GLN A 116 -1.81 3.66 -14.71
C GLN A 116 -0.98 4.17 -13.54
N ASN A 117 -0.48 3.24 -12.75
CA ASN A 117 0.39 3.51 -11.62
C ASN A 117 1.49 2.46 -11.52
N LEU A 118 2.73 2.91 -11.34
CA LEU A 118 3.84 2.09 -10.93
C LEU A 118 4.23 2.51 -9.51
N TYR A 119 4.05 1.60 -8.57
CA TYR A 119 4.48 1.76 -7.19
C TYR A 119 5.72 0.93 -6.93
N LEU A 120 6.74 1.55 -6.34
CA LEU A 120 7.99 0.92 -5.93
C LEU A 120 8.23 1.22 -4.46
N ASP A 121 8.62 0.21 -3.70
CA ASP A 121 8.95 0.32 -2.29
C ASP A 121 10.12 -0.60 -1.96
N ALA A 122 11.07 -0.10 -1.16
CA ALA A 122 12.17 -0.87 -0.64
C ALA A 122 12.45 -0.46 0.80
N ALA A 123 12.67 -1.43 1.66
CA ALA A 123 12.96 -1.21 3.07
C ALA A 123 14.13 -2.09 3.54
N GLN A 124 14.99 -1.54 4.39
CA GLN A 124 16.05 -2.24 5.12
C GLN A 124 15.74 -2.16 6.61
N TYR A 125 15.60 -3.31 7.25
CA TYR A 125 15.51 -3.46 8.71
C TYR A 125 16.91 -3.67 9.24
N ILE A 126 17.41 -2.72 10.01
CA ILE A 126 18.84 -2.64 10.37
C ILE A 126 19.25 -3.76 11.32
N ARG A 127 18.45 -3.98 12.39
CA ARG A 127 18.77 -4.96 13.41
C ARG A 127 18.58 -6.40 12.95
N GLN A 128 17.50 -6.65 12.21
CA GLN A 128 17.16 -7.97 11.71
C GLN A 128 17.93 -8.34 10.45
N ASP A 129 18.59 -7.37 9.83
CA ASP A 129 19.27 -7.49 8.53
C ASP A 129 18.35 -8.05 7.44
N ILE A 130 17.09 -7.55 7.43
CA ILE A 130 16.08 -7.94 6.46
C ILE A 130 15.91 -6.83 5.44
N GLN A 131 15.92 -7.21 4.17
CA GLN A 131 15.53 -6.35 3.04
C GLN A 131 14.15 -6.76 2.58
N ALA A 132 13.26 -5.80 2.41
CA ALA A 132 11.93 -6.01 1.86
C ALA A 132 11.70 -5.13 0.63
N TRP A 133 10.93 -5.61 -0.35
CA TRP A 133 10.59 -4.83 -1.52
C TRP A 133 9.18 -5.14 -2.02
N THR A 134 8.62 -4.16 -2.71
CA THR A 134 7.38 -4.30 -3.48
C THR A 134 7.51 -3.46 -4.75
N ALA A 135 7.16 -4.05 -5.88
CA ALA A 135 6.93 -3.36 -7.13
C ALA A 135 5.54 -3.76 -7.62
N ASP A 136 4.66 -2.80 -7.85
CA ASP A 136 3.28 -3.03 -8.32
C ASP A 136 3.01 -2.12 -9.51
N TYR A 137 2.67 -2.71 -10.65
CA TYR A 137 2.22 -1.97 -11.82
C TYR A 137 0.75 -2.27 -12.07
N ARG A 138 -0.06 -1.22 -12.04
CA ARG A 138 -1.51 -1.28 -12.22
C ARG A 138 -1.95 -0.46 -13.42
N VAL A 139 -2.90 -1.01 -14.16
CA VAL A 139 -3.66 -0.32 -15.20
C VAL A 139 -5.13 -0.37 -14.87
N SER A 140 -5.84 0.70 -15.12
CA SER A 140 -7.28 0.78 -14.83
C SER A 140 -8.02 1.66 -15.82
N TRP A 141 -9.33 1.44 -15.91
CA TRP A 141 -10.27 2.29 -16.60
C TRP A 141 -11.29 2.83 -15.61
N HIS A 142 -11.40 4.14 -15.50
CA HIS A 142 -12.42 4.78 -14.68
C HIS A 142 -13.63 5.14 -15.54
N GLN A 143 -14.77 4.54 -15.26
CA GLN A 143 -16.06 4.88 -15.88
C GLN A 143 -16.91 5.67 -14.89
N LYS A 144 -17.28 6.89 -15.23
CA LYS A 144 -18.24 7.68 -14.45
C LYS A 144 -19.61 7.01 -14.47
N VAL A 145 -20.19 6.79 -13.30
CA VAL A 145 -21.52 6.19 -13.15
C VAL A 145 -22.51 7.17 -12.52
N ALA A 146 -22.00 8.09 -11.70
CA ALA A 146 -22.77 9.19 -11.12
C ALA A 146 -21.82 10.37 -10.84
N ASN A 147 -22.34 11.50 -10.37
CA ASN A 147 -21.50 12.62 -9.95
C ASN A 147 -20.62 12.22 -8.77
N GLY A 148 -19.32 12.42 -8.90
CA GLY A 148 -18.34 12.01 -7.89
C GLY A 148 -18.19 10.49 -7.72
N GLN A 149 -18.65 9.67 -8.68
CA GLN A 149 -18.56 8.21 -8.57
C GLN A 149 -18.04 7.57 -9.86
N THR A 150 -17.18 6.58 -9.70
CA THR A 150 -16.69 5.76 -10.83
C THR A 150 -16.68 4.28 -10.48
N ILE A 151 -16.90 3.47 -11.51
CA ILE A 151 -16.52 2.04 -11.50
C ILE A 151 -15.17 1.94 -12.19
N GLU A 152 -14.24 1.26 -11.53
CA GLU A 152 -12.84 1.12 -11.95
C GLU A 152 -12.49 -0.36 -12.09
N PRO A 153 -12.70 -1.02 -13.25
CA PRO A 153 -12.01 -2.26 -13.55
C PRO A 153 -10.50 -2.01 -13.68
N TYR A 154 -9.71 -2.90 -13.11
CA TYR A 154 -8.25 -2.82 -13.14
C TYR A 154 -7.60 -4.19 -13.25
N ALA A 155 -6.36 -4.16 -13.70
CA ALA A 155 -5.43 -5.28 -13.62
C ALA A 155 -4.10 -4.78 -13.07
N HIS A 156 -3.37 -5.66 -12.37
CA HIS A 156 -2.02 -5.35 -11.90
C HIS A 156 -1.11 -6.57 -11.92
N VAL A 157 0.18 -6.29 -11.92
CA VAL A 157 1.22 -7.28 -11.67
C VAL A 157 2.10 -6.77 -10.54
N GLN A 158 2.46 -7.67 -9.63
CA GLN A 158 3.23 -7.33 -8.45
C GLN A 158 4.37 -8.31 -8.26
N ASP A 159 5.53 -7.77 -7.92
CA ASP A 159 6.67 -8.50 -7.35
C ASP A 159 6.88 -8.01 -5.92
N ASN A 160 6.81 -8.92 -4.97
CA ASN A 160 7.07 -8.58 -3.58
C ASN A 160 7.93 -9.66 -2.93
N GLY A 161 8.68 -9.26 -1.93
CA GLY A 161 9.49 -10.21 -1.20
C GLY A 161 10.30 -9.59 -0.09
N TYR A 162 11.03 -10.46 0.56
CA TYR A 162 12.03 -10.06 1.53
C TYR A 162 13.22 -11.02 1.49
N ARG A 163 14.36 -10.54 1.94
CA ARG A 163 15.61 -11.28 2.05
C ARG A 163 16.14 -11.14 3.48
N ASP A 164 16.32 -12.27 4.13
CA ASP A 164 17.08 -12.42 5.37
C ASP A 164 18.24 -13.40 5.15
N LYS A 165 18.16 -14.61 5.67
CA LYS A 165 19.10 -15.73 5.39
C LYS A 165 18.85 -16.40 4.04
N GLY A 166 17.79 -16.03 3.35
CA GLY A 166 17.39 -16.50 2.03
C GLY A 166 16.33 -15.59 1.45
N THR A 167 16.14 -15.62 0.12
CA THR A 167 15.12 -14.82 -0.55
C THR A 167 13.78 -15.52 -0.47
N GLN A 168 12.75 -14.82 -0.04
CA GLN A 168 11.35 -15.24 -0.08
C GLN A 168 10.53 -14.18 -0.81
N GLY A 169 9.56 -14.59 -1.58
CA GLY A 169 8.72 -13.63 -2.30
C GLY A 169 7.74 -14.29 -3.24
N ALA A 170 6.95 -13.44 -3.89
CA ALA A 170 5.96 -13.86 -4.87
C ALA A 170 5.86 -12.88 -6.02
N GLN A 171 5.68 -13.42 -7.22
CA GLN A 171 5.23 -12.69 -8.39
C GLN A 171 3.78 -13.07 -8.64
N LEU A 172 2.91 -12.10 -8.66
CA LEU A 172 1.48 -12.31 -8.79
C LEU A 172 0.87 -11.32 -9.77
N GLY A 173 -0.31 -11.65 -10.26
CA GLY A 173 -1.15 -10.75 -11.00
C GLY A 173 -2.56 -10.78 -10.46
N GLY A 174 -3.23 -9.66 -10.53
CA GLY A 174 -4.59 -9.50 -10.06
C GLY A 174 -5.47 -8.77 -11.07
N VAL A 175 -6.75 -9.08 -11.00
CA VAL A 175 -7.80 -8.34 -11.69
C VAL A 175 -8.90 -8.01 -10.69
N GLY A 176 -9.46 -6.83 -10.81
CA GLY A 176 -10.48 -6.40 -9.86
C GLY A 176 -11.41 -5.34 -10.42
N VAL A 177 -12.42 -5.05 -9.64
CA VAL A 177 -13.33 -3.94 -9.89
C VAL A 177 -13.47 -3.15 -8.59
N ARG A 178 -13.38 -1.85 -8.69
CA ARG A 178 -13.51 -0.93 -7.56
C ARG A 178 -14.59 0.11 -7.84
N TRP A 179 -15.43 0.35 -6.86
CA TRP A 179 -16.33 1.49 -6.84
C TRP A 179 -15.69 2.59 -6.02
N ASN A 180 -15.39 3.72 -6.66
CA ASN A 180 -14.82 4.89 -6.02
C ASN A 180 -15.90 5.96 -5.85
N ILE A 181 -15.93 6.57 -4.67
CA ILE A 181 -16.86 7.62 -4.28
C ILE A 181 -16.03 8.79 -3.74
N TRP A 182 -16.03 9.92 -4.43
CA TRP A 182 -15.39 11.15 -3.96
C TRP A 182 -16.41 11.97 -3.17
N THR A 183 -16.04 12.40 -1.97
CA THR A 183 -16.90 13.13 -1.04
C THR A 183 -16.39 14.56 -0.88
N GLY A 184 -17.30 15.54 -1.06
CA GLY A 184 -16.98 16.96 -0.85
C GLY A 184 -16.15 17.64 -1.93
N GLU A 185 -15.85 16.95 -3.03
CA GLU A 185 -15.03 17.44 -4.13
C GLU A 185 -15.81 17.44 -5.45
N THR A 186 -15.49 18.38 -6.33
CA THR A 186 -16.09 18.46 -7.67
C THR A 186 -15.23 17.78 -8.74
N HIS A 187 -14.05 17.31 -8.38
CA HIS A 187 -13.05 16.70 -9.27
C HIS A 187 -12.62 15.33 -8.74
N TYR A 188 -12.10 14.51 -9.65
CA TYR A 188 -11.74 13.12 -9.38
C TYR A 188 -10.24 12.99 -9.08
N ASP A 189 -9.81 13.50 -7.92
CA ASP A 189 -8.43 13.39 -7.49
C ASP A 189 -8.07 11.98 -7.03
N ALA A 190 -6.80 11.63 -7.18
CA ALA A 190 -6.35 10.29 -6.86
C ALA A 190 -6.46 9.95 -5.36
N TRP A 191 -6.39 10.94 -4.48
CA TRP A 191 -6.22 10.71 -3.06
C TRP A 191 -7.24 11.34 -2.13
N PRO A 192 -7.48 12.67 -2.10
CA PRO A 192 -8.29 13.23 -1.04
C PRO A 192 -9.76 12.86 -1.13
N HIS A 193 -10.39 12.74 0.02
CA HIS A 193 -11.82 12.58 0.21
C HIS A 193 -12.48 11.49 -0.64
N LYS A 194 -11.83 10.33 -0.68
CA LYS A 194 -12.30 9.19 -1.49
C LYS A 194 -12.56 7.96 -0.64
N VAL A 195 -13.72 7.35 -0.82
CA VAL A 195 -14.04 5.99 -0.35
C VAL A 195 -13.99 5.04 -1.54
N SER A 196 -13.35 3.91 -1.38
CA SER A 196 -13.25 2.87 -2.41
C SER A 196 -13.71 1.54 -1.85
N LEU A 197 -14.61 0.87 -2.56
CA LEU A 197 -15.07 -0.49 -2.26
C LEU A 197 -14.74 -1.37 -3.47
N GLY A 198 -14.10 -2.50 -3.27
CA GLY A 198 -13.69 -3.33 -4.40
C GLY A 198 -13.61 -4.80 -4.09
N VAL A 199 -13.60 -5.58 -5.16
CA VAL A 199 -13.28 -7.01 -5.15
C VAL A 199 -12.11 -7.25 -6.08
N GLU A 200 -11.21 -8.13 -5.69
CA GLU A 200 -10.01 -8.46 -6.46
C GLU A 200 -9.76 -9.96 -6.40
N TYR A 201 -9.39 -10.52 -7.52
CA TYR A 201 -8.85 -11.88 -7.63
C TYR A 201 -7.37 -11.80 -7.98
N GLN A 202 -6.54 -12.55 -7.27
CA GLN A 202 -5.10 -12.63 -7.50
C GLN A 202 -4.67 -14.06 -7.79
N HIS A 203 -3.71 -14.19 -8.70
CA HIS A 203 -3.02 -15.44 -9.00
C HIS A 203 -1.52 -15.29 -8.81
N THR A 204 -0.91 -16.21 -8.06
CA THR A 204 0.55 -16.26 -7.87
C THR A 204 1.18 -17.08 -8.99
N PHE A 205 1.91 -16.42 -9.88
CA PHE A 205 2.63 -17.08 -10.99
C PHE A 205 3.87 -17.81 -10.50
N LYS A 206 4.61 -17.18 -9.58
CA LYS A 206 5.86 -17.69 -9.03
C LYS A 206 5.95 -17.37 -7.54
N ALA A 207 6.21 -18.40 -6.76
CA ALA A 207 6.54 -18.29 -5.34
C ALA A 207 8.00 -18.72 -5.15
N ILE A 208 8.77 -17.91 -4.42
CA ILE A 208 10.17 -18.15 -4.10
C ILE A 208 10.23 -18.53 -2.63
N ASN A 209 10.62 -19.79 -2.34
CA ASN A 209 10.76 -20.32 -0.98
C ASN A 209 9.52 -20.16 -0.08
N GLN A 210 8.34 -19.98 -0.64
CA GLN A 210 7.09 -20.00 0.10
C GLN A 210 6.60 -21.45 0.23
N ARG A 211 6.37 -21.89 1.45
CA ARG A 211 5.74 -23.19 1.70
C ARG A 211 4.26 -23.12 1.32
N ASN A 212 3.86 -23.85 0.27
CA ASN A 212 2.47 -24.17 -0.08
C ASN A 212 1.44 -23.06 0.11
N GLY A 213 1.73 -21.82 -0.36
CA GLY A 213 0.74 -20.76 -0.41
C GLY A 213 -0.34 -21.08 -1.44
N GLU A 214 -1.60 -20.79 -1.14
CA GLU A 214 -2.67 -20.85 -2.12
C GLU A 214 -2.29 -19.93 -3.30
N ARG A 215 -2.31 -20.48 -4.51
CA ARG A 215 -1.97 -19.71 -5.72
C ARG A 215 -3.05 -18.72 -6.12
N ASN A 216 -4.24 -18.89 -5.60
CA ASN A 216 -5.42 -18.12 -5.98
C ASN A 216 -6.04 -17.51 -4.72
N ASN A 217 -6.23 -16.21 -4.72
CA ASN A 217 -6.82 -15.47 -3.61
C ASN A 217 -7.92 -14.54 -4.12
N ALA A 218 -8.94 -14.34 -3.31
CA ALA A 218 -9.96 -13.33 -3.56
C ALA A 218 -10.03 -12.38 -2.34
N PHE A 219 -10.10 -11.08 -2.62
CA PHE A 219 -10.11 -10.04 -1.61
C PHE A 219 -11.34 -9.15 -1.75
N LEU A 220 -11.90 -8.77 -0.61
CA LEU A 220 -12.74 -7.59 -0.49
C LEU A 220 -11.83 -6.45 -0.01
N THR A 221 -11.83 -5.33 -0.72
CA THR A 221 -11.01 -4.16 -0.39
C THR A 221 -11.88 -2.98 -0.03
N ILE A 222 -11.52 -2.31 1.06
CA ILE A 222 -12.14 -1.06 1.49
C ILE A 222 -11.00 -0.06 1.68
N GLY A 223 -11.06 1.07 1.01
CA GLY A 223 -10.13 2.18 1.16
C GLY A 223 -10.88 3.43 1.56
N VAL A 224 -10.35 4.15 2.53
CA VAL A 224 -10.84 5.47 2.92
C VAL A 224 -9.64 6.42 2.92
N HIS A 225 -9.70 7.46 2.14
CA HIS A 225 -8.69 8.50 2.04
C HIS A 225 -9.32 9.83 2.46
N TRP A 226 -8.64 10.51 3.39
CA TRP A 226 -9.15 11.76 3.97
C TRP A 226 -8.12 12.87 3.93
#